data_c3617f11a8e2778910b47f140d8fa0e2
#
_entry.id   c3617f11a8e2778910b47f140d8fa0e2
#
_cell.length_a   1.000
_cell.length_b   1.000
_cell.length_c   1.000
_cell.angle_alpha   90.00
_cell.angle_beta   90.00
_cell.angle_gamma   90.00
#
_symmetry.space_group_name_H-M   'P 1'
#
loop_
_entity.id
_entity.type
_entity.pdbx_description
1 polymer ?
#
loop_
_entity_poly.entity_id
_entity_poly.type
_entity_poly.pdbx_seq_one_letter_code
_entity_poly.pdbx_strand_id
1 'polypeptide(L)'
;IVDERGSWAERLTVAIPVNAPVLWSAETPECYRLTMSLRDAQGNVLETEACDVGFRRVEISNGLLKLNGKPLLIRGVNRHEHHPEKGQVMDEATMRRDIELMK
;
A
#
# COMPACT_ATOMS: atom_id res chain seq x y z
N ILE A 1 10.25 -21.55 -2.23
CA ILE A 1 10.19 -20.81 -3.50
C ILE A 1 11.57 -20.92 -4.11
N VAL A 2 11.65 -21.35 -5.34
CA VAL A 2 12.89 -21.36 -6.11
C VAL A 2 12.96 -20.01 -6.83
N ASP A 3 14.06 -19.29 -6.68
CA ASP A 3 14.27 -18.05 -7.42
C ASP A 3 14.58 -18.35 -8.91
N GLU A 4 14.65 -17.33 -9.75
CA GLU A 4 14.91 -17.48 -11.19
C GLU A 4 16.27 -18.13 -11.51
N ARG A 5 17.17 -18.24 -10.51
CA ARG A 5 18.48 -18.87 -10.61
C ARG A 5 18.49 -20.31 -10.11
N GLY A 6 17.32 -20.85 -9.70
CA GLY A 6 17.19 -22.20 -9.16
C GLY A 6 17.64 -22.34 -7.70
N SER A 7 17.82 -21.23 -7.00
CA SER A 7 18.18 -21.22 -5.57
C SER A 7 16.95 -21.40 -4.69
N TRP A 8 17.08 -22.16 -3.60
CA TRP A 8 16.02 -22.34 -2.62
C TRP A 8 15.95 -21.11 -1.72
N ALA A 9 14.83 -20.40 -1.76
CA ALA A 9 14.54 -19.35 -0.80
C ALA A 9 13.68 -19.92 0.34
N GLU A 10 14.17 -19.88 1.55
CA GLU A 10 13.36 -20.17 2.73
C GLU A 10 12.33 -19.06 2.92
N ARG A 11 11.07 -19.46 3.08
CA ARG A 11 9.99 -18.54 3.40
C ARG A 11 9.68 -18.64 4.89
N LEU A 12 9.89 -17.56 5.62
CA LEU A 12 9.41 -17.42 6.98
C LEU A 12 8.04 -16.71 6.96
N THR A 13 7.05 -17.34 7.59
CA THR A 13 5.74 -16.73 7.81
C THR A 13 5.58 -16.44 9.30
N VAL A 14 5.38 -15.19 9.65
CA VAL A 14 5.19 -14.74 11.04
C VAL A 14 3.83 -14.06 11.15
N ALA A 15 3.04 -14.47 12.15
CA ALA A 15 1.79 -13.82 12.49
C ALA A 15 2.00 -12.93 13.72
N ILE A 16 1.84 -11.65 13.57
CA ILE A 16 1.98 -10.66 14.65
C ILE A 16 0.59 -10.10 14.97
N PRO A 17 0.05 -10.36 16.17
CA PRO A 17 -1.22 -9.78 16.57
C PRO A 17 -1.07 -8.27 16.78
N VAL A 18 -1.96 -7.49 16.17
CA VAL A 18 -2.05 -6.05 16.38
C VAL A 18 -3.42 -5.74 16.97
N ASN A 19 -3.43 -5.26 18.21
CA ASN A 19 -4.67 -5.00 18.93
C ASN A 19 -5.29 -3.68 18.52
N ALA A 20 -6.55 -3.74 18.04
CA ALA A 20 -7.39 -2.58 17.69
C ALA A 20 -6.64 -1.51 16.86
N PRO A 21 -6.03 -1.85 15.71
CA PRO A 21 -5.36 -0.88 14.89
C PRO A 21 -6.36 0.16 14.35
N VAL A 22 -5.91 1.38 14.15
CA VAL A 22 -6.66 2.36 13.37
C VAL A 22 -6.75 1.86 11.94
N LEU A 23 -7.97 1.76 11.42
CA LEU A 23 -8.19 1.22 10.09
C LEU A 23 -7.97 2.29 9.03
N TRP A 24 -7.22 1.93 8.01
CA TRP A 24 -6.99 2.79 6.86
C TRP A 24 -8.27 2.96 6.03
N SER A 25 -8.55 4.19 5.63
CA SER A 25 -9.53 4.52 4.60
C SER A 25 -9.00 5.65 3.73
N ALA A 26 -9.66 5.92 2.57
CA ALA A 26 -9.28 7.05 1.71
C ALA A 26 -9.46 8.41 2.40
N GLU A 27 -10.42 8.50 3.34
CA GLU A 27 -10.67 9.71 4.13
C GLU A 27 -9.72 9.84 5.34
N THR A 28 -9.24 8.69 5.84
CA THR A 28 -8.33 8.63 6.98
C THR A 28 -7.23 7.62 6.65
N PRO A 29 -6.21 8.03 5.86
CA PRO A 29 -5.20 7.13 5.34
C PRO A 29 -4.09 6.83 6.35
N GLU A 30 -4.47 6.36 7.55
CA GLU A 30 -3.54 6.01 8.61
C GLU A 30 -2.69 4.81 8.23
N CYS A 31 -1.39 4.97 8.34
CA CYS A 31 -0.41 3.93 8.11
C CYS A 31 0.51 3.73 9.31
N TYR A 32 0.93 2.49 9.50
CA TYR A 32 1.91 2.08 10.49
C TYR A 32 3.23 1.77 9.78
N ARG A 33 4.34 2.14 10.40
CA ARG A 33 5.65 1.77 9.90
C ARG A 33 6.00 0.35 10.36
N LEU A 34 6.07 -0.59 9.42
CA LEU A 34 6.64 -1.91 9.64
C LEU A 34 8.15 -1.84 9.40
N THR A 35 8.93 -2.26 10.37
CA THR A 35 10.38 -2.39 10.25
C THR A 35 10.78 -3.83 10.51
N MET A 36 11.55 -4.41 9.62
CA MET A 36 12.11 -5.75 9.72
C MET A 36 13.62 -5.66 9.72
N SER A 37 14.27 -6.36 10.65
CA SER A 37 15.74 -6.39 10.72
C SER A 37 16.21 -7.83 10.70
N LEU A 38 17.07 -8.13 9.74
CA LEU A 38 17.83 -9.38 9.70
C LEU A 38 19.06 -9.27 10.60
N ARG A 39 19.27 -10.23 11.46
CA ARG A 39 20.42 -10.26 12.38
C ARG A 39 21.21 -11.56 12.24
N ASP A 40 22.51 -11.49 12.43
CA ASP A 40 23.35 -12.67 12.54
C ASP A 40 23.18 -13.39 13.91
N ALA A 41 23.87 -14.52 14.07
CA ALA A 41 23.84 -15.30 15.32
C ALA A 41 24.44 -14.53 16.52
N GLN A 42 25.21 -13.51 16.29
CA GLN A 42 25.82 -12.61 17.29
C GLN A 42 24.93 -11.42 17.63
N GLY A 43 23.79 -11.25 16.91
CA GLY A 43 22.84 -10.17 17.11
C GLY A 43 23.14 -8.88 16.33
N ASN A 44 24.18 -8.86 15.49
CA ASN A 44 24.48 -7.73 14.64
C ASN A 44 23.43 -7.59 13.53
N VAL A 45 23.01 -6.38 13.23
CA VAL A 45 22.06 -6.11 12.15
C VAL A 45 22.79 -6.24 10.82
N LEU A 46 22.32 -7.16 9.98
CA LEU A 46 22.83 -7.37 8.61
C LEU A 46 22.06 -6.50 7.62
N GLU A 47 20.74 -6.39 7.81
CA GLU A 47 19.86 -5.68 6.90
C GLU A 47 18.64 -5.14 7.64
N THR A 48 18.11 -4.01 7.20
CA THR A 48 16.86 -3.46 7.73
C THR A 48 16.00 -2.98 6.58
N GLU A 49 14.78 -3.49 6.51
CA GLU A 49 13.76 -3.07 5.57
C GLU A 49 12.60 -2.39 6.31
N ALA A 50 12.02 -1.38 5.70
CA ALA A 50 10.87 -0.69 6.27
C ALA A 50 9.85 -0.34 5.19
N CYS A 51 8.55 -0.51 5.52
CA CYS A 51 7.45 -0.11 4.65
C CYS A 51 6.28 0.42 5.47
N ASP A 52 5.41 1.18 4.82
CA ASP A 52 4.18 1.64 5.44
C ASP A 52 3.05 0.66 5.17
N VAL A 53 2.31 0.30 6.20
CA VAL A 53 1.22 -0.69 6.18
C VAL A 53 -0.07 -0.06 6.69
N GLY A 54 -1.11 -0.07 5.86
CA GLY A 54 -2.46 0.32 6.26
C GLY A 54 -3.33 -0.91 6.56
N PHE A 55 -3.90 -0.97 7.75
CA PHE A 55 -4.82 -2.05 8.12
C PHE A 55 -6.19 -1.80 7.51
N ARG A 56 -6.57 -2.61 6.51
CA ARG A 56 -7.87 -2.50 5.86
C ARG A 56 -8.38 -3.86 5.42
N ARG A 57 -9.69 -3.97 5.34
CA ARG A 57 -10.37 -5.12 4.75
C ARG A 57 -11.21 -4.65 3.57
N VAL A 58 -10.95 -5.21 2.40
CA VAL A 58 -11.76 -5.00 1.20
C VAL A 58 -12.51 -6.29 0.92
N GLU A 59 -13.81 -6.21 0.74
CA GLU A 59 -14.66 -7.37 0.48
C GLU A 59 -15.81 -7.01 -0.45
N ILE A 60 -16.31 -8.00 -1.19
CA ILE A 60 -17.58 -7.92 -1.90
C ILE A 60 -18.57 -8.79 -1.14
N SER A 61 -19.63 -8.18 -0.65
CA SER A 61 -20.67 -8.85 0.14
C SER A 61 -22.03 -8.29 -0.22
N ASN A 62 -23.00 -9.18 -0.50
CA ASN A 62 -24.35 -8.83 -0.95
C ASN A 62 -24.35 -7.90 -2.19
N GLY A 63 -23.46 -8.16 -3.15
CA GLY A 63 -23.34 -7.34 -4.37
C GLY A 63 -22.71 -5.95 -4.16
N LEU A 64 -22.24 -5.63 -2.97
CA LEU A 64 -21.62 -4.35 -2.65
C LEU A 64 -20.13 -4.50 -2.37
N LEU A 65 -19.33 -3.60 -2.92
CA LEU A 65 -17.95 -3.40 -2.52
C LEU A 65 -17.92 -2.69 -1.16
N LYS A 66 -17.19 -3.27 -0.21
CA LYS A 66 -17.09 -2.73 1.14
C LYS A 66 -15.63 -2.51 1.52
N LEU A 67 -15.39 -1.46 2.28
CA LEU A 67 -14.13 -1.17 2.96
C LEU A 67 -14.40 -1.17 4.48
N ASN A 68 -13.68 -2.03 5.21
CA ASN A 68 -13.83 -2.19 6.65
C ASN A 68 -15.30 -2.46 7.08
N GLY A 69 -16.00 -3.27 6.29
CA GLY A 69 -17.41 -3.63 6.52
C GLY A 69 -18.44 -2.58 6.10
N LYS A 70 -18.03 -1.38 5.69
CA LYS A 70 -18.92 -0.31 5.21
C LYS A 70 -18.99 -0.30 3.69
N PRO A 71 -20.17 -0.11 3.08
CA PRO A 71 -20.29 0.06 1.64
C PRO A 71 -19.40 1.21 1.14
N LEU A 72 -18.65 0.95 0.06
CA LEU A 72 -17.78 1.93 -0.57
C LEU A 72 -18.45 2.48 -1.83
N LEU A 73 -18.71 3.78 -1.85
CA LEU A 73 -19.11 4.50 -3.04
C LEU A 73 -17.86 5.10 -3.70
N ILE A 74 -17.50 4.56 -4.86
CA ILE A 74 -16.38 5.10 -5.64
C ILE A 74 -16.86 6.33 -6.40
N ARG A 75 -16.27 7.48 -6.08
CA ARG A 75 -16.40 8.71 -6.85
C ARG A 75 -15.10 8.93 -7.59
N GLY A 76 -15.16 9.07 -8.89
CA GLY A 76 -13.96 9.20 -9.70
C GLY A 76 -14.24 9.84 -11.04
N VAL A 77 -13.17 10.14 -11.76
CA VAL A 77 -13.18 10.70 -13.09
C VAL A 77 -12.23 9.90 -14.00
N ASN A 78 -12.50 9.91 -15.29
CA ASN A 78 -11.57 9.40 -16.28
C ASN A 78 -10.51 10.48 -16.54
N ARG A 79 -9.34 10.32 -15.94
CA ARG A 79 -8.22 11.22 -16.11
C ARG A 79 -7.36 10.75 -17.28
N HIS A 80 -7.08 11.66 -18.23
CA HIS A 80 -6.10 11.44 -19.27
C HIS A 80 -4.75 12.03 -18.86
N GLU A 81 -3.68 11.34 -19.20
CA GLU A 81 -2.31 11.83 -19.00
C GLU A 81 -1.95 12.81 -20.13
N HIS A 82 -2.42 14.05 -19.99
CA HIS A 82 -2.18 15.12 -20.94
C HIS A 82 -1.88 16.43 -20.24
N HIS A 83 -0.67 16.93 -20.43
CA HIS A 83 -0.25 18.22 -19.90
C HIS A 83 -0.58 19.33 -20.92
N PRO A 84 -1.14 20.48 -20.51
CA PRO A 84 -1.57 21.53 -21.42
C PRO A 84 -0.44 22.12 -22.28
N GLU A 85 0.79 22.11 -21.78
CA GLU A 85 1.96 22.65 -22.50
C GLU A 85 2.91 21.58 -23.05
N LYS A 86 2.96 20.39 -22.40
CA LYS A 86 3.92 19.32 -22.71
C LYS A 86 3.30 18.15 -23.50
N GLY A 87 1.99 18.19 -23.77
CA GLY A 87 1.30 17.12 -24.46
C GLY A 87 1.17 15.85 -23.61
N GLN A 88 1.54 14.70 -24.15
CA GLN A 88 1.43 13.39 -23.46
C GLN A 88 2.54 13.12 -22.45
N VAL A 89 3.26 14.14 -22.03
CA VAL A 89 4.32 14.04 -21.01
C VAL A 89 3.82 14.66 -19.72
N MET A 90 3.64 13.81 -18.69
CA MET A 90 3.20 14.25 -17.35
C MET A 90 4.36 14.23 -16.39
N ASP A 91 4.44 15.24 -15.54
CA ASP A 91 5.32 15.24 -14.37
C ASP A 91 4.54 14.98 -13.08
N GLU A 92 5.26 14.55 -12.03
CA GLU A 92 4.66 14.18 -10.75
C GLU A 92 3.92 15.37 -10.09
N ALA A 93 4.44 16.59 -10.23
CA ALA A 93 3.82 17.78 -9.66
C ALA A 93 2.42 18.02 -10.23
N THR A 94 2.28 17.89 -11.57
CA THR A 94 0.98 17.99 -12.23
C THR A 94 0.03 16.88 -11.81
N MET A 95 0.52 15.63 -11.72
CA MET A 95 -0.30 14.51 -11.27
C MET A 95 -0.80 14.71 -9.82
N ARG A 96 0.05 15.18 -8.93
CA ARG A 96 -0.35 15.51 -7.54
C ARG A 96 -1.40 16.60 -7.51
N ARG A 97 -1.20 17.66 -8.29
CA ARG A 97 -2.15 18.77 -8.36
C ARG A 97 -3.53 18.35 -8.86
N ASP A 98 -3.58 17.47 -9.86
CA ASP A 98 -4.84 16.91 -10.37
C ASP A 98 -5.58 16.14 -9.26
N ILE A 99 -4.87 15.30 -8.50
CA ILE A 99 -5.46 14.53 -7.39
C ILE A 99 -5.96 15.46 -6.27
N GLU A 100 -5.20 16.50 -5.94
CA GLU A 100 -5.61 17.50 -4.95
C GLU A 100 -6.88 18.24 -5.34
N LEU A 101 -7.03 18.54 -6.65
CA LEU A 101 -8.22 19.21 -7.17
C LEU A 101 -9.45 18.29 -7.22
N MET A 102 -9.24 16.96 -7.32
CA MET A 102 -10.32 15.98 -7.29
C MET A 102 -10.81 15.67 -5.88
N LYS A 103 -10.00 15.90 -4.87
CA LYS A 103 -10.30 15.61 -3.46
C LYS A 103 -11.05 16.76 -2.78
#